data_9f5a5f80e8cd7e6a763430d7021ac451
#
_entry.id   9f5a5f80e8cd7e6a763430d7021ac451
#
_cell.length_a   1.000
_cell.length_b   1.000
_cell.length_c   1.000
_cell.angle_alpha   90.00
_cell.angle_beta   90.00
_cell.angle_gamma   90.00
#
_symmetry.space_group_name_H-M   'P 1'
#
loop_
_entity.id
_entity.type
_entity.pdbx_description
1 polymer ?
#
loop_
_entity_poly.entity_id
_entity_poly.type
_entity_poly.pdbx_seq_one_letter_code
_entity_poly.pdbx_strand_id
1 'polypeptide(L)'
;TGDRIVAESSTGGFNLKNFAKRLADARSNVLGCRKIASLAVFVIFFTLAVDAGYWLYQRFWHTDLRATIIDVGDGSAALLELPGGHTIMIDGGGFADNALFDMGARVVAPFLWRKKIRTVDTLILSHPNSDHFNGFIFIADHFHVKDMWTTNEASATLGYRTLMQVLAKRSIHLHNYKDLPPNRRINGVDLNFLYPPKDFADRKASEKWRKPNNNSLVVKVSFGHIAILFPGDITSTAEAELVAIAGHKLASTILIAPHHGSLSSSTELLLNTVDPEVVIVSCGRNRRFNFPHPTVVKRYLRHGCTVWRTDRNGAVRLSTDGQRLMIKPHVTATSETPRMFNPLPPALQSLPFPGPS
;
A
#
# COMPACT_ATOMS: atom_id res chain seq x y z
N THR A 1 -80.03 -5.14 -71.14
CA THR A 1 -79.14 -5.87 -70.17
C THR A 1 -78.40 -4.87 -69.34
N GLY A 2 -78.95 -4.61 -68.20
CA GLY A 2 -78.39 -3.68 -67.28
C GLY A 2 -77.85 -4.42 -66.05
N ASP A 3 -76.59 -4.26 -65.79
CA ASP A 3 -75.94 -4.76 -64.56
C ASP A 3 -76.00 -3.67 -63.51
N ARG A 4 -76.71 -3.95 -62.41
CA ARG A 4 -76.73 -3.15 -61.19
C ARG A 4 -75.55 -3.56 -60.34
N ILE A 5 -74.62 -2.67 -60.12
CA ILE A 5 -73.58 -2.82 -59.09
C ILE A 5 -74.22 -2.46 -57.73
N VAL A 6 -74.36 -3.46 -56.87
CA VAL A 6 -74.77 -3.27 -55.51
C VAL A 6 -73.52 -2.93 -54.69
N ALA A 7 -73.42 -1.73 -54.17
CA ALA A 7 -72.39 -1.33 -53.27
C ALA A 7 -72.74 -1.79 -51.82
N GLU A 8 -72.07 -2.79 -51.30
CA GLU A 8 -72.15 -3.17 -49.91
C GLU A 8 -71.47 -2.10 -49.02
N SER A 9 -72.24 -1.34 -48.32
CA SER A 9 -71.76 -0.45 -47.26
C SER A 9 -71.45 -1.25 -45.98
N SER A 10 -70.21 -1.63 -45.82
CA SER A 10 -69.76 -2.21 -44.52
C SER A 10 -69.69 -1.09 -43.47
N THR A 11 -70.78 -0.85 -42.77
CA THR A 11 -70.80 -0.06 -41.54
C THR A 11 -70.17 -0.89 -40.45
N GLY A 12 -68.84 -0.85 -40.39
CA GLY A 12 -68.08 -1.41 -39.26
C GLY A 12 -68.40 -0.60 -37.96
N GLY A 13 -69.43 -1.06 -37.24
CA GLY A 13 -69.86 -0.42 -35.99
C GLY A 13 -68.69 -0.31 -35.01
N PHE A 14 -68.30 0.89 -34.63
CA PHE A 14 -67.28 1.17 -33.63
C PHE A 14 -67.71 0.59 -32.27
N ASN A 15 -67.08 -0.52 -31.85
CA ASN A 15 -67.44 -1.22 -30.61
C ASN A 15 -66.80 -0.54 -29.42
N LEU A 16 -67.50 0.36 -28.78
CA LEU A 16 -67.12 1.12 -27.60
C LEU A 16 -66.60 0.23 -26.48
N LYS A 17 -67.13 -0.99 -26.30
CA LYS A 17 -66.69 -1.94 -25.27
C LYS A 17 -65.25 -2.45 -25.54
N ASN A 18 -64.95 -2.78 -26.80
CA ASN A 18 -63.61 -3.22 -27.19
C ASN A 18 -62.58 -2.08 -27.13
N PHE A 19 -62.96 -0.85 -27.42
CA PHE A 19 -62.11 0.33 -27.25
C PHE A 19 -61.81 0.63 -25.79
N ALA A 20 -62.85 0.61 -24.92
CA ALA A 20 -62.68 0.80 -23.46
C ALA A 20 -61.81 -0.29 -22.84
N LYS A 21 -61.94 -1.56 -23.26
CA LYS A 21 -61.06 -2.66 -22.82
C LYS A 21 -59.61 -2.43 -23.24
N ARG A 22 -59.35 -2.06 -24.51
CA ARG A 22 -57.95 -1.74 -24.97
C ARG A 22 -57.33 -0.59 -24.21
N LEU A 23 -58.10 0.45 -23.86
CA LEU A 23 -57.62 1.56 -23.03
C LEU A 23 -57.28 1.12 -21.60
N ALA A 24 -58.13 0.27 -20.99
CA ALA A 24 -57.87 -0.29 -19.66
C ALA A 24 -56.63 -1.18 -19.64
N ASP A 25 -56.48 -2.06 -20.65
CA ASP A 25 -55.30 -2.93 -20.79
C ASP A 25 -54.03 -2.09 -21.06
N ALA A 26 -54.07 -1.06 -21.89
CA ALA A 26 -52.96 -0.15 -22.12
C ALA A 26 -52.55 0.59 -20.81
N ARG A 27 -53.52 1.07 -20.04
CA ARG A 27 -53.30 1.74 -18.75
C ARG A 27 -52.69 0.79 -17.71
N SER A 28 -53.17 -0.47 -17.67
CA SER A 28 -52.63 -1.53 -16.81
C SER A 28 -51.16 -1.85 -17.15
N ASN A 29 -50.84 -1.97 -18.44
CA ASN A 29 -49.52 -2.21 -18.93
C ASN A 29 -48.55 -1.05 -18.57
N VAL A 30 -49.00 0.20 -18.77
CA VAL A 30 -48.20 1.39 -18.37
C VAL A 30 -47.97 1.42 -16.86
N LEU A 31 -48.96 1.10 -16.03
CA LEU A 31 -48.81 1.00 -14.57
C LEU A 31 -47.86 -0.14 -14.18
N GLY A 32 -47.94 -1.27 -14.86
CA GLY A 32 -47.00 -2.40 -14.70
C GLY A 32 -45.57 -2.00 -15.01
N CYS A 33 -45.33 -1.37 -16.18
CA CYS A 33 -44.02 -0.86 -16.57
C CYS A 33 -43.47 0.16 -15.58
N ARG A 34 -44.32 1.08 -15.07
CA ARG A 34 -43.88 2.06 -14.03
C ARG A 34 -43.46 1.39 -12.72
N LYS A 35 -44.18 0.38 -12.25
CA LYS A 35 -43.82 -0.39 -11.05
C LYS A 35 -42.50 -1.12 -11.25
N ILE A 36 -42.29 -1.78 -12.40
CA ILE A 36 -41.02 -2.46 -12.71
C ILE A 36 -39.87 -1.45 -12.77
N ALA A 37 -40.06 -0.32 -13.45
CA ALA A 37 -39.04 0.75 -13.50
C ALA A 37 -38.69 1.29 -12.09
N SER A 38 -39.71 1.54 -11.26
CA SER A 38 -39.49 2.00 -9.87
C SER A 38 -38.75 0.96 -9.03
N LEU A 39 -39.10 -0.33 -9.20
CA LEU A 39 -38.39 -1.42 -8.51
C LEU A 39 -36.94 -1.50 -9.00
N ALA A 40 -36.69 -1.41 -10.29
CA ALA A 40 -35.34 -1.41 -10.84
C ALA A 40 -34.49 -0.25 -10.31
N VAL A 41 -35.08 0.96 -10.27
CA VAL A 41 -34.41 2.14 -9.69
C VAL A 41 -34.10 1.92 -8.20
N PHE A 42 -35.06 1.40 -7.45
CA PHE A 42 -34.83 1.08 -6.02
C PHE A 42 -33.70 0.06 -5.83
N VAL A 43 -33.68 -1.02 -6.61
CA VAL A 43 -32.63 -2.05 -6.53
C VAL A 43 -31.26 -1.45 -6.87
N ILE A 44 -31.18 -0.58 -7.88
CA ILE A 44 -29.93 0.11 -8.24
C ILE A 44 -29.46 0.98 -7.08
N PHE A 45 -30.32 1.83 -6.52
CA PHE A 45 -29.95 2.69 -5.39
C PHE A 45 -29.57 1.89 -4.15
N PHE A 46 -30.30 0.82 -3.86
CA PHE A 46 -29.99 -0.07 -2.73
C PHE A 46 -28.62 -0.73 -2.91
N THR A 47 -28.33 -1.25 -4.10
CA THR A 47 -27.02 -1.86 -4.42
C THR A 47 -25.87 -0.84 -4.27
N LEU A 48 -26.08 0.38 -4.79
CA LEU A 48 -25.10 1.46 -4.67
C LEU A 48 -24.90 1.88 -3.19
N ALA A 49 -25.97 1.93 -2.41
CA ALA A 49 -25.88 2.25 -0.98
C ALA A 49 -25.12 1.17 -0.20
N VAL A 50 -25.38 -0.11 -0.50
CA VAL A 50 -24.65 -1.25 0.12
C VAL A 50 -23.17 -1.21 -0.27
N ASP A 51 -22.85 -0.99 -1.55
CA ASP A 51 -21.47 -0.86 -2.02
C ASP A 51 -20.76 0.33 -1.34
N ALA A 52 -21.41 1.49 -1.31
CA ALA A 52 -20.87 2.67 -0.63
C ALA A 52 -20.66 2.41 0.88
N GLY A 53 -21.64 1.81 1.56
CA GLY A 53 -21.54 1.43 2.97
C GLY A 53 -20.39 0.46 3.23
N TYR A 54 -20.22 -0.56 2.38
CA TYR A 54 -19.09 -1.49 2.46
C TYR A 54 -17.74 -0.77 2.35
N TRP A 55 -17.58 0.12 1.35
CA TRP A 55 -16.32 0.85 1.17
C TRP A 55 -16.05 1.88 2.26
N LEU A 56 -17.10 2.55 2.76
CA LEU A 56 -16.96 3.44 3.92
C LEU A 56 -16.52 2.66 5.16
N TYR A 57 -17.13 1.49 5.42
CA TYR A 57 -16.70 0.61 6.50
C TYR A 57 -15.26 0.19 6.34
N GLN A 58 -14.87 -0.35 5.17
CA GLN A 58 -13.51 -0.78 4.88
C GLN A 58 -12.49 0.36 4.99
N ARG A 59 -12.91 1.59 4.75
CA ARG A 59 -12.02 2.76 4.75
C ARG A 59 -11.89 3.42 6.12
N PHE A 60 -12.96 3.53 6.89
CA PHE A 60 -12.99 4.38 8.07
C PHE A 60 -13.30 3.65 9.39
N TRP A 61 -13.91 2.47 9.34
CA TRP A 61 -14.32 1.74 10.54
C TRP A 61 -13.58 0.42 10.75
N HIS A 62 -12.57 0.10 9.95
CA HIS A 62 -11.73 -1.04 10.25
C HIS A 62 -10.86 -0.76 11.49
N THR A 63 -10.58 -1.81 12.24
CA THR A 63 -9.81 -1.76 13.51
C THR A 63 -8.43 -2.39 13.38
N ASP A 64 -8.12 -2.97 12.24
CA ASP A 64 -6.85 -3.61 11.94
C ASP A 64 -5.85 -2.63 11.31
N LEU A 65 -4.55 -2.83 11.58
CA LEU A 65 -3.48 -2.24 10.79
C LEU A 65 -3.30 -3.08 9.52
N ARG A 66 -3.36 -2.43 8.37
CA ARG A 66 -3.10 -3.06 7.07
C ARG A 66 -1.87 -2.43 6.45
N ALA A 67 -0.93 -3.28 5.99
CA ALA A 67 0.20 -2.83 5.20
C ALA A 67 0.19 -3.58 3.86
N THR A 68 0.48 -2.89 2.78
CA THR A 68 0.63 -3.53 1.47
C THR A 68 1.95 -3.09 0.86
N ILE A 69 2.86 -4.05 0.65
CA ILE A 69 4.08 -3.83 -0.11
C ILE A 69 3.69 -3.99 -1.58
N ILE A 70 3.76 -2.89 -2.31
CA ILE A 70 3.28 -2.80 -3.69
C ILE A 70 4.38 -3.35 -4.62
N ASP A 71 3.99 -4.14 -5.62
CA ASP A 71 4.92 -4.58 -6.66
C ASP A 71 5.19 -3.41 -7.62
N VAL A 72 6.28 -2.71 -7.37
CA VAL A 72 6.76 -1.58 -8.18
C VAL A 72 8.02 -1.92 -8.98
N GLY A 73 8.33 -3.21 -9.10
CA GLY A 73 9.58 -3.65 -9.72
C GLY A 73 10.79 -3.38 -8.84
N ASP A 74 11.89 -2.91 -9.47
CA ASP A 74 13.10 -2.51 -8.75
C ASP A 74 12.83 -1.15 -8.07
N GLY A 75 12.56 -1.16 -6.78
CA GLY A 75 12.21 0.00 -5.98
C GLY A 75 11.37 -0.38 -4.77
N SER A 76 10.92 0.59 -4.00
CA SER A 76 10.12 0.37 -2.81
C SER A 76 8.87 1.24 -2.79
N ALA A 77 7.72 0.63 -2.47
CA ALA A 77 6.50 1.35 -2.18
C ALA A 77 5.62 0.53 -1.21
N ALA A 78 5.20 1.15 -0.14
CA ALA A 78 4.30 0.53 0.83
C ALA A 78 3.15 1.46 1.18
N LEU A 79 1.94 0.91 1.26
CA LEU A 79 0.76 1.59 1.78
C LEU A 79 0.43 1.03 3.16
N LEU A 80 0.29 1.91 4.15
CA LEU A 80 -0.25 1.60 5.47
C LEU A 80 -1.64 2.20 5.58
N GLU A 81 -2.61 1.37 5.94
CA GLU A 81 -3.98 1.78 6.28
C GLU A 81 -4.15 1.54 7.79
N LEU A 82 -4.16 2.60 8.57
CA LEU A 82 -4.28 2.53 10.02
C LEU A 82 -5.74 2.43 10.44
N PRO A 83 -6.04 1.87 11.62
CA PRO A 83 -7.39 1.91 12.18
C PRO A 83 -8.01 3.31 12.08
N GLY A 84 -9.29 3.38 11.75
CA GLY A 84 -9.99 4.66 11.58
C GLY A 84 -9.64 5.44 10.30
N GLY A 85 -8.92 4.80 9.35
CA GLY A 85 -8.79 5.29 7.98
C GLY A 85 -7.64 6.25 7.70
N HIS A 86 -6.75 6.52 8.64
CA HIS A 86 -5.52 7.27 8.36
C HIS A 86 -4.60 6.47 7.44
N THR A 87 -4.04 7.10 6.43
CA THR A 87 -3.21 6.44 5.42
C THR A 87 -1.82 7.05 5.34
N ILE A 88 -0.82 6.16 5.30
CA ILE A 88 0.58 6.54 5.15
C ILE A 88 1.15 5.75 3.96
N MET A 89 1.91 6.42 3.11
CA MET A 89 2.77 5.72 2.14
C MET A 89 4.23 5.86 2.58
N ILE A 90 4.95 4.75 2.56
CA ILE A 90 6.40 4.71 2.75
C ILE A 90 7.01 4.35 1.40
N ASP A 91 7.75 5.30 0.84
CA ASP A 91 8.26 5.29 -0.53
C ASP A 91 7.16 5.14 -1.60
N GLY A 92 7.48 5.52 -2.84
CA GLY A 92 6.54 5.58 -3.95
C GLY A 92 6.93 4.75 -5.16
N GLY A 93 8.07 4.06 -5.09
CA GLY A 93 8.63 3.38 -6.25
C GLY A 93 9.11 4.35 -7.33
N GLY A 94 9.63 3.83 -8.40
CA GLY A 94 10.00 4.64 -9.56
C GLY A 94 11.10 4.04 -10.41
N PHE A 95 11.40 4.76 -11.47
CA PHE A 95 12.58 4.53 -12.33
C PHE A 95 13.44 5.79 -12.35
N ALA A 96 14.63 5.68 -12.93
CA ALA A 96 15.53 6.83 -13.08
C ALA A 96 14.86 7.98 -13.87
N ASP A 97 14.00 7.65 -14.83
CA ASP A 97 13.27 8.61 -15.66
C ASP A 97 11.76 8.28 -15.71
N ASN A 98 10.93 9.14 -15.14
CA ASN A 98 9.48 9.03 -15.19
C ASN A 98 8.89 9.22 -16.59
N ALA A 99 9.61 9.86 -17.52
CA ALA A 99 9.16 9.99 -18.90
C ALA A 99 9.09 8.64 -19.61
N LEU A 100 9.94 7.69 -19.24
CA LEU A 100 9.89 6.32 -19.76
C LEU A 100 8.76 5.51 -19.13
N PHE A 101 8.60 5.61 -17.82
CA PHE A 101 7.53 4.92 -17.11
C PHE A 101 7.25 5.61 -15.77
N ASP A 102 6.08 6.22 -15.67
CA ASP A 102 5.61 6.82 -14.42
C ASP A 102 4.97 5.77 -13.51
N MET A 103 5.73 5.34 -12.49
CA MET A 103 5.30 4.35 -11.52
C MET A 103 4.10 4.84 -10.71
N GLY A 104 4.09 6.13 -10.35
CA GLY A 104 2.99 6.76 -9.64
C GLY A 104 1.68 6.66 -10.42
N ALA A 105 1.69 7.07 -11.70
CA ALA A 105 0.52 7.08 -12.55
C ALA A 105 0.04 5.68 -12.96
N ARG A 106 0.96 4.75 -13.23
CA ARG A 106 0.63 3.48 -13.85
C ARG A 106 0.44 2.31 -12.89
N VAL A 107 1.02 2.37 -11.69
CA VAL A 107 0.96 1.29 -10.70
C VAL A 107 0.34 1.77 -9.39
N VAL A 108 0.92 2.79 -8.75
CA VAL A 108 0.53 3.21 -7.40
C VAL A 108 -0.86 3.85 -7.39
N ALA A 109 -1.14 4.81 -8.29
CA ALA A 109 -2.43 5.48 -8.34
C ALA A 109 -3.60 4.53 -8.68
N PRO A 110 -3.52 3.64 -9.70
CA PRO A 110 -4.54 2.63 -9.94
C PRO A 110 -4.78 1.70 -8.76
N PHE A 111 -3.72 1.33 -8.02
CA PHE A 111 -3.84 0.55 -6.80
C PHE A 111 -4.63 1.31 -5.72
N LEU A 112 -4.31 2.58 -5.46
CA LEU A 112 -5.02 3.44 -4.51
C LEU A 112 -6.48 3.66 -4.92
N TRP A 113 -6.75 3.96 -6.20
CA TRP A 113 -8.12 4.15 -6.71
C TRP A 113 -8.98 2.89 -6.58
N ARG A 114 -8.41 1.71 -6.84
CA ARG A 114 -9.11 0.43 -6.62
C ARG A 114 -9.53 0.25 -5.17
N LYS A 115 -8.73 0.75 -4.23
CA LYS A 115 -9.05 0.77 -2.80
C LYS A 115 -9.94 1.95 -2.39
N LYS A 116 -10.42 2.76 -3.35
CA LYS A 116 -11.20 3.99 -3.11
C LYS A 116 -10.46 5.02 -2.24
N ILE A 117 -9.13 4.99 -2.24
CA ILE A 117 -8.29 5.95 -1.53
C ILE A 117 -8.08 7.16 -2.44
N ARG A 118 -8.44 8.35 -1.95
CA ARG A 118 -8.19 9.65 -2.60
C ARG A 118 -7.34 10.57 -1.73
N THR A 119 -7.21 10.24 -0.44
CA THR A 119 -6.37 10.96 0.51
C THR A 119 -5.27 10.03 0.97
N VAL A 120 -4.03 10.50 0.92
CA VAL A 120 -2.87 9.89 1.57
C VAL A 120 -2.41 10.92 2.61
N ASP A 121 -2.68 10.65 3.88
CA ASP A 121 -2.44 11.66 4.93
C ASP A 121 -0.96 12.01 5.05
N THR A 122 -0.08 11.02 4.91
CA THR A 122 1.36 11.23 5.07
C THR A 122 2.14 10.43 4.02
N LEU A 123 3.09 11.08 3.37
CA LEU A 123 4.15 10.44 2.61
C LEU A 123 5.41 10.38 3.48
N ILE A 124 6.06 9.22 3.54
CA ILE A 124 7.36 9.05 4.18
C ILE A 124 8.35 8.67 3.08
N LEU A 125 9.39 9.50 2.89
CA LEU A 125 10.47 9.18 1.97
C LEU A 125 11.68 8.70 2.77
N SER A 126 12.08 7.45 2.51
CA SER A 126 13.25 6.87 3.16
C SER A 126 14.54 7.61 2.78
N HIS A 127 14.77 7.81 1.48
CA HIS A 127 15.92 8.54 0.96
C HIS A 127 15.67 9.01 -0.49
N PRO A 128 16.41 10.01 -1.01
CA PRO A 128 16.09 10.69 -2.26
C PRO A 128 16.64 9.97 -3.51
N ASN A 129 16.45 8.66 -3.64
CA ASN A 129 16.71 7.90 -4.85
C ASN A 129 15.43 7.73 -5.68
N SER A 130 15.58 7.72 -7.01
CA SER A 130 14.45 7.73 -7.96
C SER A 130 13.52 6.54 -7.82
N ASP A 131 14.03 5.39 -7.48
CA ASP A 131 13.26 4.16 -7.24
C ASP A 131 12.47 4.15 -5.92
N HIS A 132 12.60 5.21 -5.12
CA HIS A 132 11.84 5.46 -3.89
C HIS A 132 10.90 6.66 -4.00
N PHE A 133 11.28 7.77 -4.68
CA PHE A 133 10.48 8.98 -4.68
C PHE A 133 9.71 9.26 -5.97
N ASN A 134 10.14 8.75 -7.14
CA ASN A 134 9.57 9.20 -8.42
C ASN A 134 8.05 8.97 -8.52
N GLY A 135 7.53 7.89 -7.94
CA GLY A 135 6.08 7.67 -7.88
C GLY A 135 5.34 8.71 -7.05
N PHE A 136 5.98 9.34 -6.07
CA PHE A 136 5.37 10.40 -5.26
C PHE A 136 5.07 11.67 -6.04
N ILE A 137 5.75 11.92 -7.16
CA ILE A 137 5.48 13.09 -8.01
C ILE A 137 4.01 13.07 -8.46
N PHE A 138 3.55 11.94 -9.01
CA PHE A 138 2.16 11.78 -9.42
C PHE A 138 1.19 11.78 -8.24
N ILE A 139 1.53 11.06 -7.17
CA ILE A 139 0.66 10.94 -5.99
C ILE A 139 0.47 12.30 -5.32
N ALA A 140 1.54 13.08 -5.14
CA ALA A 140 1.46 14.42 -4.57
C ALA A 140 0.66 15.41 -5.43
N ASP A 141 0.70 15.27 -6.76
CA ASP A 141 -0.05 16.15 -7.66
C ASP A 141 -1.53 15.78 -7.83
N HIS A 142 -1.91 14.51 -7.66
CA HIS A 142 -3.26 14.03 -8.00
C HIS A 142 -4.07 13.50 -6.81
N PHE A 143 -3.46 13.31 -5.65
CA PHE A 143 -4.14 12.89 -4.43
C PHE A 143 -4.14 14.02 -3.40
N HIS A 144 -5.06 13.95 -2.45
CA HIS A 144 -4.99 14.84 -1.31
C HIS A 144 -3.93 14.33 -0.34
N VAL A 145 -2.79 15.02 -0.28
CA VAL A 145 -1.67 14.73 0.61
C VAL A 145 -1.53 15.88 1.60
N LYS A 146 -1.37 15.59 2.90
CA LYS A 146 -1.21 16.62 3.94
C LYS A 146 0.26 16.90 4.22
N ASP A 147 1.00 15.83 4.54
CA ASP A 147 2.36 15.93 5.03
C ASP A 147 3.31 15.02 4.26
N MET A 148 4.57 15.43 4.14
CA MET A 148 5.67 14.57 3.73
C MET A 148 6.79 14.61 4.78
N TRP A 149 7.24 13.44 5.21
CA TRP A 149 8.32 13.28 6.20
C TRP A 149 9.56 12.69 5.51
N THR A 150 10.72 13.29 5.78
CA THR A 150 11.97 12.90 5.13
C THR A 150 13.17 13.26 6.01
N THR A 151 14.33 12.72 5.69
CA THR A 151 15.61 13.15 6.29
C THR A 151 16.04 14.54 5.84
N ASN A 152 15.32 15.15 4.89
CA ASN A 152 15.69 16.40 4.23
C ASN A 152 17.03 16.33 3.47
N GLU A 153 17.48 15.13 3.14
CA GLU A 153 18.61 14.96 2.24
C GLU A 153 18.17 15.29 0.81
N ALA A 154 18.92 16.14 0.13
CA ALA A 154 18.61 16.60 -1.21
C ALA A 154 19.25 15.69 -2.29
N SER A 155 18.59 15.63 -3.44
CA SER A 155 19.12 15.02 -4.66
C SER A 155 19.20 16.06 -5.80
N ALA A 156 20.26 16.00 -6.58
CA ALA A 156 20.44 16.89 -7.74
C ALA A 156 19.63 16.46 -8.97
N THR A 157 18.89 15.33 -8.89
CA THR A 157 18.14 14.80 -10.04
C THR A 157 16.96 15.70 -10.41
N LEU A 158 16.61 15.70 -11.70
CA LEU A 158 15.43 16.44 -12.19
C LEU A 158 14.15 15.98 -11.49
N GLY A 159 13.97 14.67 -11.33
CA GLY A 159 12.80 14.10 -10.66
C GLY A 159 12.62 14.63 -9.24
N TYR A 160 13.71 14.71 -8.45
CA TYR A 160 13.63 15.24 -7.08
C TYR A 160 13.24 16.72 -7.06
N ARG A 161 13.82 17.54 -7.97
CA ARG A 161 13.42 18.94 -8.11
C ARG A 161 11.94 19.06 -8.47
N THR A 162 11.46 18.24 -9.40
CA THR A 162 10.04 18.19 -9.77
C THR A 162 9.16 17.82 -8.57
N LEU A 163 9.55 16.82 -7.76
CA LEU A 163 8.83 16.49 -6.54
C LEU A 163 8.72 17.69 -5.60
N MET A 164 9.84 18.40 -5.33
CA MET A 164 9.84 19.59 -4.47
C MET A 164 8.92 20.69 -5.01
N GLN A 165 8.91 20.91 -6.33
CA GLN A 165 8.01 21.87 -6.98
C GLN A 165 6.54 21.49 -6.81
N VAL A 166 6.21 20.20 -6.95
CA VAL A 166 4.85 19.68 -6.75
C VAL A 166 4.42 19.85 -5.30
N LEU A 167 5.27 19.51 -4.32
CA LEU A 167 4.97 19.70 -2.90
C LEU A 167 4.65 21.18 -2.58
N ALA A 168 5.46 22.09 -3.08
CA ALA A 168 5.24 23.54 -2.91
C ALA A 168 3.93 23.99 -3.60
N LYS A 169 3.68 23.60 -4.85
CA LYS A 169 2.47 23.93 -5.62
C LYS A 169 1.20 23.45 -4.94
N ARG A 170 1.26 22.27 -4.30
CA ARG A 170 0.11 21.64 -3.62
C ARG A 170 0.01 21.97 -2.14
N SER A 171 0.90 22.83 -1.63
CA SER A 171 0.97 23.24 -0.21
C SER A 171 1.09 22.04 0.73
N ILE A 172 1.84 21.02 0.32
CA ILE A 172 2.12 19.84 1.15
C ILE A 172 3.24 20.20 2.13
N HIS A 173 3.00 20.01 3.43
CA HIS A 173 3.98 20.34 4.45
C HIS A 173 5.14 19.33 4.44
N LEU A 174 6.35 19.83 4.21
CA LEU A 174 7.57 19.04 4.27
C LEU A 174 8.16 19.12 5.69
N HIS A 175 8.21 17.98 6.37
CA HIS A 175 8.78 17.87 7.71
C HIS A 175 10.11 17.13 7.66
N ASN A 176 11.12 17.71 8.30
CA ASN A 176 12.33 16.99 8.62
C ASN A 176 12.04 16.02 9.78
N TYR A 177 12.43 14.75 9.67
CA TYR A 177 12.23 13.77 10.73
C TYR A 177 12.85 14.20 12.08
N LYS A 178 13.89 15.05 12.07
CA LYS A 178 14.51 15.59 13.28
C LYS A 178 13.54 16.40 14.13
N ASP A 179 12.58 17.05 13.48
CA ASP A 179 11.57 17.91 14.08
C ASP A 179 10.35 17.12 14.56
N LEU A 180 10.25 15.84 14.16
CA LEU A 180 9.22 14.94 14.60
C LEU A 180 9.58 14.31 15.95
N PRO A 181 8.59 14.03 16.82
CA PRO A 181 8.85 13.23 18.01
C PRO A 181 9.38 11.84 17.61
N PRO A 182 10.36 11.28 18.34
CA PRO A 182 10.96 9.98 18.00
C PRO A 182 9.94 8.83 17.92
N ASN A 183 8.82 8.97 18.64
CA ASN A 183 7.66 8.09 18.58
C ASN A 183 6.42 8.94 18.31
N ARG A 184 5.65 8.55 17.29
CA ARG A 184 4.37 9.17 16.96
C ARG A 184 3.26 8.12 16.95
N ARG A 185 2.26 8.30 17.82
CA ARG A 185 1.12 7.39 17.89
C ARG A 185 -0.07 7.95 17.12
N ILE A 186 -0.60 7.16 16.19
CA ILE A 186 -1.75 7.50 15.35
C ILE A 186 -2.75 6.33 15.42
N ASN A 187 -3.93 6.56 15.95
CA ASN A 187 -5.00 5.56 16.03
C ASN A 187 -4.55 4.20 16.63
N GLY A 188 -3.71 4.24 17.66
CA GLY A 188 -3.20 3.05 18.33
C GLY A 188 -1.95 2.43 17.69
N VAL A 189 -1.53 2.90 16.52
CA VAL A 189 -0.32 2.47 15.83
C VAL A 189 0.85 3.38 16.22
N ASP A 190 1.97 2.81 16.61
CA ASP A 190 3.20 3.53 16.97
C ASP A 190 4.16 3.54 15.77
N LEU A 191 4.58 4.73 15.38
CA LEU A 191 5.64 4.96 14.39
C LEU A 191 6.90 5.44 15.11
N ASN A 192 7.96 4.65 15.08
CA ASN A 192 9.25 4.97 15.69
C ASN A 192 10.27 5.28 14.60
N PHE A 193 10.88 6.47 14.66
CA PHE A 193 11.97 6.87 13.78
C PHE A 193 13.29 6.51 14.44
N LEU A 194 13.95 5.46 13.93
CA LEU A 194 15.10 4.84 14.60
C LEU A 194 16.44 5.28 14.01
N TYR A 195 16.46 5.82 12.80
CA TYR A 195 17.65 6.20 12.06
C TYR A 195 17.32 7.18 10.93
N PRO A 196 18.23 8.02 10.45
CA PRO A 196 19.64 8.17 10.86
C PRO A 196 19.79 8.93 12.18
N PRO A 197 21.01 8.97 12.79
CA PRO A 197 21.25 9.81 13.96
C PRO A 197 21.01 11.29 13.61
N LYS A 198 20.55 12.10 14.58
CA LYS A 198 20.14 13.50 14.31
C LYS A 198 21.27 14.39 13.77
N ASP A 199 22.51 14.03 14.05
CA ASP A 199 23.74 14.72 13.61
C ASP A 199 24.32 14.18 12.30
N PHE A 200 23.63 13.26 11.63
CA PHE A 200 24.18 12.60 10.42
C PHE A 200 24.61 13.57 9.33
N ALA A 201 23.92 14.70 9.20
CA ALA A 201 24.23 15.70 8.17
C ALA A 201 25.59 16.37 8.44
N ASP A 202 25.90 16.64 9.71
CA ASP A 202 27.17 17.25 10.14
C ASP A 202 28.33 16.27 9.96
N ARG A 203 28.07 14.97 10.20
CA ARG A 203 29.05 13.87 10.08
C ARG A 203 29.34 13.48 8.63
N LYS A 204 28.49 13.88 7.67
CA LYS A 204 28.60 13.50 6.24
C LYS A 204 29.93 13.92 5.61
N ALA A 205 30.53 15.04 6.05
CA ALA A 205 31.80 15.53 5.52
C ALA A 205 32.97 14.61 5.89
N SER A 206 32.96 14.04 7.10
CA SER A 206 34.01 13.15 7.61
C SER A 206 33.74 11.67 7.33
N GLU A 207 32.46 11.27 7.26
CA GLU A 207 32.04 9.88 7.08
C GLU A 207 31.59 9.64 5.63
N LYS A 208 32.55 9.39 4.74
CA LYS A 208 32.30 9.22 3.29
C LYS A 208 31.37 8.06 2.92
N TRP A 209 31.11 7.14 3.85
CA TRP A 209 30.16 6.06 3.68
C TRP A 209 28.70 6.52 3.80
N ARG A 210 28.42 7.72 4.35
CA ARG A 210 27.09 8.33 4.46
C ARG A 210 26.62 8.84 3.09
N LYS A 211 26.30 7.89 2.22
CA LYS A 211 25.61 8.15 0.96
C LYS A 211 24.07 8.14 1.21
N PRO A 212 23.24 8.64 0.28
CA PRO A 212 21.79 8.68 0.46
C PRO A 212 21.18 7.39 0.98
N ASN A 213 21.54 6.23 0.41
CA ASN A 213 21.06 4.93 0.91
C ASN A 213 21.34 4.74 2.41
N ASN A 214 22.57 5.03 2.83
CA ASN A 214 22.99 4.84 4.22
C ASN A 214 22.46 5.90 5.19
N ASN A 215 21.73 6.89 4.69
CA ASN A 215 21.01 7.88 5.49
C ASN A 215 19.48 7.66 5.37
N SER A 216 19.03 6.48 4.94
CA SER A 216 17.61 6.15 4.86
C SER A 216 16.92 6.37 6.20
N LEU A 217 15.73 6.97 6.16
CA LEU A 217 14.86 7.08 7.32
C LEU A 217 14.32 5.69 7.67
N VAL A 218 14.82 5.12 8.75
CA VAL A 218 14.37 3.81 9.24
C VAL A 218 13.17 4.00 10.14
N VAL A 219 12.06 3.39 9.74
CA VAL A 219 10.79 3.50 10.45
C VAL A 219 10.34 2.13 10.92
N LYS A 220 10.04 2.01 12.23
CA LYS A 220 9.35 0.86 12.79
C LYS A 220 7.90 1.21 13.04
N VAL A 221 7.00 0.41 12.51
CA VAL A 221 5.54 0.54 12.68
C VAL A 221 5.06 -0.59 13.56
N SER A 222 4.47 -0.27 14.71
CA SER A 222 4.03 -1.27 15.69
C SER A 222 2.54 -1.12 16.00
N PHE A 223 1.85 -2.26 16.06
CA PHE A 223 0.46 -2.34 16.51
C PHE A 223 0.28 -3.57 17.39
N GLY A 224 0.03 -3.37 18.68
CA GLY A 224 0.04 -4.45 19.67
C GLY A 224 1.39 -5.15 19.72
N HIS A 225 1.40 -6.47 19.48
CA HIS A 225 2.62 -7.29 19.48
C HIS A 225 3.26 -7.43 18.10
N ILE A 226 2.64 -6.91 17.06
CA ILE A 226 3.13 -6.99 15.69
C ILE A 226 3.90 -5.71 15.34
N ALA A 227 5.12 -5.88 14.83
CA ALA A 227 5.94 -4.78 14.34
C ALA A 227 6.50 -5.06 12.95
N ILE A 228 6.55 -4.00 12.13
CA ILE A 228 7.12 -3.99 10.79
C ILE A 228 8.29 -3.00 10.77
N LEU A 229 9.47 -3.44 10.40
CA LEU A 229 10.63 -2.59 10.21
C LEU A 229 10.81 -2.25 8.73
N PHE A 230 10.86 -0.95 8.43
CA PHE A 230 11.15 -0.38 7.11
C PHE A 230 12.53 0.28 7.16
N PRO A 231 13.59 -0.39 6.73
CA PRO A 231 14.95 0.11 6.86
C PRO A 231 15.40 1.00 5.69
N GLY A 232 14.61 1.11 4.62
CA GLY A 232 15.06 1.71 3.37
C GLY A 232 16.24 0.92 2.78
N ASP A 233 17.22 1.63 2.22
CA ASP A 233 18.33 1.03 1.47
C ASP A 233 19.65 1.03 2.22
N ILE A 234 19.61 0.99 3.56
CA ILE A 234 20.83 0.93 4.37
C ILE A 234 21.69 -0.29 3.99
N THR A 235 23.00 -0.09 4.02
CA THR A 235 23.99 -1.15 3.81
C THR A 235 24.68 -1.54 5.12
N SER A 236 25.52 -2.55 5.09
CA SER A 236 26.16 -3.15 6.27
C SER A 236 26.76 -2.15 7.27
N THR A 237 27.36 -1.07 6.81
CA THR A 237 27.93 -0.04 7.68
C THR A 237 26.85 0.72 8.44
N ALA A 238 25.77 1.12 7.75
CA ALA A 238 24.63 1.80 8.38
C ALA A 238 23.81 0.84 9.25
N GLU A 239 23.71 -0.44 8.88
CA GLU A 239 23.11 -1.48 9.74
C GLU A 239 23.83 -1.62 11.07
N ALA A 240 25.18 -1.63 11.06
CA ALA A 240 25.97 -1.71 12.27
C ALA A 240 25.76 -0.48 13.18
N GLU A 241 25.71 0.72 12.62
CA GLU A 241 25.40 1.94 13.37
C GLU A 241 23.97 1.93 13.91
N LEU A 242 22.99 1.53 13.08
CA LEU A 242 21.59 1.39 13.50
C LEU A 242 21.44 0.43 14.68
N VAL A 243 22.11 -0.73 14.63
CA VAL A 243 22.10 -1.69 15.74
C VAL A 243 22.74 -1.09 17.00
N ALA A 244 23.85 -0.38 16.85
CA ALA A 244 24.50 0.27 17.98
C ALA A 244 23.62 1.35 18.65
N ILE A 245 22.84 2.10 17.86
CA ILE A 245 21.96 3.17 18.35
C ILE A 245 20.64 2.62 18.92
N ALA A 246 19.99 1.71 18.20
CA ALA A 246 18.63 1.30 18.50
C ALA A 246 18.54 -0.02 19.30
N GLY A 247 19.51 -0.92 19.15
CA GLY A 247 19.58 -2.19 19.87
C GLY A 247 18.26 -2.98 19.83
N HIS A 248 17.78 -3.42 20.98
CA HIS A 248 16.55 -4.21 21.13
C HIS A 248 15.28 -3.51 20.60
N LYS A 249 15.31 -2.18 20.41
CA LYS A 249 14.16 -1.46 19.81
C LYS A 249 13.91 -1.88 18.36
N LEU A 250 14.88 -2.53 17.71
CA LEU A 250 14.76 -3.04 16.35
C LEU A 250 13.89 -4.30 16.24
N ALA A 251 13.72 -5.06 17.33
CA ALA A 251 12.95 -6.32 17.31
C ALA A 251 11.61 -6.14 16.62
N SER A 252 11.36 -6.94 15.55
CA SER A 252 10.19 -6.77 14.69
C SER A 252 9.80 -8.08 14.05
N THR A 253 8.51 -8.39 14.06
CA THR A 253 7.94 -9.61 13.45
C THR A 253 8.20 -9.67 11.95
N ILE A 254 8.17 -8.48 11.29
CA ILE A 254 8.34 -8.37 9.84
C ILE A 254 9.50 -7.41 9.54
N LEU A 255 10.41 -7.85 8.67
CA LEU A 255 11.45 -7.03 8.09
C LEU A 255 11.16 -6.80 6.60
N ILE A 256 11.04 -5.56 6.17
CA ILE A 256 11.18 -5.24 4.75
C ILE A 256 12.68 -5.31 4.44
N ALA A 257 13.04 -6.10 3.44
CA ALA A 257 14.45 -6.35 3.14
C ALA A 257 15.21 -5.06 2.82
N PRO A 258 16.26 -4.71 3.55
CA PRO A 258 17.06 -3.53 3.23
C PRO A 258 17.62 -3.63 1.82
N HIS A 259 17.58 -2.51 1.09
CA HIS A 259 18.20 -2.37 -0.23
C HIS A 259 17.82 -3.52 -1.19
N HIS A 260 16.52 -3.86 -1.20
CA HIS A 260 15.93 -4.91 -2.06
C HIS A 260 16.59 -6.29 -1.93
N GLY A 261 17.25 -6.56 -0.81
CA GLY A 261 18.03 -7.79 -0.60
C GLY A 261 19.39 -7.77 -1.31
N SER A 262 20.02 -6.62 -1.45
CA SER A 262 21.38 -6.45 -1.95
C SER A 262 22.40 -7.25 -1.13
N LEU A 263 23.46 -7.74 -1.77
CA LEU A 263 24.58 -8.41 -1.08
C LEU A 263 25.24 -7.53 0.00
N SER A 264 25.17 -6.21 -0.18
CA SER A 264 25.74 -5.22 0.76
C SER A 264 24.89 -4.99 2.01
N SER A 265 23.74 -5.65 2.13
CA SER A 265 22.79 -5.43 3.23
C SER A 265 22.35 -6.73 3.90
N SER A 266 21.47 -6.60 4.91
CA SER A 266 20.90 -7.72 5.66
C SER A 266 21.98 -8.58 6.33
N THR A 267 22.86 -7.92 7.09
CA THR A 267 23.93 -8.60 7.85
C THR A 267 23.34 -9.53 8.91
N GLU A 268 24.12 -10.53 9.33
CA GLU A 268 23.76 -11.40 10.47
C GLU A 268 23.53 -10.57 11.75
N LEU A 269 24.31 -9.49 11.93
CA LEU A 269 24.15 -8.58 13.07
C LEU A 269 22.74 -7.94 13.07
N LEU A 270 22.29 -7.41 11.93
CA LEU A 270 20.95 -6.84 11.81
C LEU A 270 19.89 -7.91 12.04
N LEU A 271 20.00 -9.07 11.39
CA LEU A 271 19.00 -10.14 11.49
C LEU A 271 18.88 -10.67 12.93
N ASN A 272 20.00 -10.90 13.61
CA ASN A 272 20.01 -11.32 15.02
C ASN A 272 19.39 -10.29 15.97
N THR A 273 19.47 -8.99 15.61
CA THR A 273 18.90 -7.90 16.45
C THR A 273 17.42 -7.67 16.17
N VAL A 274 17.01 -7.77 14.90
CA VAL A 274 15.60 -7.61 14.50
C VAL A 274 14.79 -8.87 14.82
N ASP A 275 15.39 -10.04 14.66
CA ASP A 275 14.82 -11.38 14.86
C ASP A 275 13.47 -11.57 14.14
N PRO A 276 13.43 -11.37 12.80
CA PRO A 276 12.18 -11.37 12.06
C PRO A 276 11.69 -12.80 11.76
N GLU A 277 10.39 -13.04 11.96
CA GLU A 277 9.73 -14.27 11.50
C GLU A 277 9.49 -14.23 9.97
N VAL A 278 9.30 -13.01 9.43
CA VAL A 278 8.93 -12.79 8.04
C VAL A 278 9.81 -11.72 7.42
N VAL A 279 10.33 -11.99 6.23
CA VAL A 279 11.01 -11.00 5.40
C VAL A 279 10.23 -10.80 4.10
N ILE A 280 9.97 -9.54 3.75
CA ILE A 280 9.36 -9.17 2.47
C ILE A 280 10.38 -8.42 1.65
N VAL A 281 10.67 -8.93 0.46
CA VAL A 281 11.62 -8.34 -0.48
C VAL A 281 10.85 -7.63 -1.59
N SER A 282 10.92 -6.31 -1.64
CA SER A 282 10.47 -5.52 -2.78
C SER A 282 11.55 -5.59 -3.87
N CYS A 283 11.25 -6.22 -5.00
CA CYS A 283 12.21 -6.43 -6.09
C CYS A 283 11.50 -6.70 -7.41
N GLY A 284 12.15 -6.33 -8.52
CA GLY A 284 11.63 -6.55 -9.86
C GLY A 284 12.01 -7.92 -10.45
N ARG A 285 11.26 -8.30 -11.48
CA ARG A 285 11.57 -9.51 -12.29
C ARG A 285 12.81 -9.33 -13.16
N ASN A 286 13.20 -8.09 -13.39
CA ASN A 286 14.35 -7.77 -14.22
C ASN A 286 15.64 -7.96 -13.40
N ARG A 287 16.52 -8.85 -13.84
CA ARG A 287 17.75 -9.20 -13.13
C ARG A 287 18.88 -8.17 -13.30
N ARG A 288 18.58 -6.93 -13.67
CA ARG A 288 19.59 -5.89 -13.89
C ARG A 288 20.53 -5.73 -12.68
N PHE A 289 19.98 -5.81 -11.47
CA PHE A 289 20.73 -5.66 -10.22
C PHE A 289 20.94 -6.97 -9.47
N ASN A 290 20.42 -8.10 -9.99
CA ASN A 290 20.44 -9.40 -9.33
C ASN A 290 19.85 -9.37 -7.91
N PHE A 291 18.77 -8.58 -7.71
CA PHE A 291 18.04 -8.49 -6.45
C PHE A 291 16.85 -9.45 -6.40
N PRO A 292 16.58 -10.08 -5.22
CA PRO A 292 17.50 -10.19 -4.08
C PRO A 292 18.69 -11.11 -4.42
N HIS A 293 19.84 -10.81 -3.85
CA HIS A 293 21.04 -11.64 -4.05
C HIS A 293 20.83 -13.03 -3.42
N PRO A 294 21.18 -14.13 -4.12
CA PRO A 294 20.93 -15.49 -3.63
C PRO A 294 21.53 -15.79 -2.24
N THR A 295 22.70 -15.23 -1.94
CA THR A 295 23.35 -15.35 -0.62
C THR A 295 22.50 -14.72 0.48
N VAL A 296 21.86 -13.58 0.22
CA VAL A 296 21.01 -12.89 1.17
C VAL A 296 19.72 -13.67 1.41
N VAL A 297 19.11 -14.21 0.35
CA VAL A 297 17.94 -15.09 0.50
C VAL A 297 18.28 -16.32 1.33
N LYS A 298 19.44 -16.97 1.08
CA LYS A 298 19.89 -18.09 1.89
C LYS A 298 20.12 -17.70 3.36
N ARG A 299 20.57 -16.48 3.62
CA ARG A 299 20.74 -15.93 4.97
C ARG A 299 19.41 -15.84 5.70
N TYR A 300 18.38 -15.26 5.09
CA TYR A 300 17.03 -15.19 5.65
C TYR A 300 16.47 -16.60 5.97
N LEU A 301 16.61 -17.54 5.03
CA LEU A 301 16.13 -18.90 5.23
C LEU A 301 16.87 -19.65 6.36
N ARG A 302 18.19 -19.46 6.49
CA ARG A 302 18.97 -20.02 7.59
C ARG A 302 18.60 -19.41 8.95
N HIS A 303 18.17 -18.13 8.94
CA HIS A 303 17.64 -17.48 10.14
C HIS A 303 16.22 -17.93 10.51
N GLY A 304 15.62 -18.82 9.73
CA GLY A 304 14.26 -19.33 9.95
C GLY A 304 13.14 -18.47 9.40
N CYS A 305 13.46 -17.39 8.67
CA CYS A 305 12.45 -16.47 8.15
C CYS A 305 11.63 -17.09 7.01
N THR A 306 10.33 -16.80 7.00
CA THR A 306 9.50 -16.94 5.80
C THR A 306 9.77 -15.77 4.87
N VAL A 307 10.12 -16.05 3.60
CA VAL A 307 10.50 -15.01 2.62
C VAL A 307 9.41 -14.84 1.57
N TRP A 308 8.85 -13.63 1.46
CA TRP A 308 7.96 -13.22 0.38
C TRP A 308 8.69 -12.27 -0.56
N ARG A 309 8.43 -12.35 -1.87
CA ARG A 309 9.10 -11.54 -2.89
C ARG A 309 8.07 -10.98 -3.86
N THR A 310 8.12 -9.65 -4.11
CA THR A 310 7.13 -9.01 -5.00
C THR A 310 7.25 -9.49 -6.45
N ASP A 311 8.44 -9.85 -6.93
CA ASP A 311 8.65 -10.39 -8.28
C ASP A 311 7.99 -11.77 -8.51
N ARG A 312 7.70 -12.51 -7.44
CA ARG A 312 7.06 -13.84 -7.49
C ARG A 312 5.61 -13.82 -7.02
N ASN A 313 5.36 -13.06 -5.96
CA ASN A 313 4.10 -13.07 -5.24
C ASN A 313 3.21 -11.87 -5.60
N GLY A 314 3.70 -10.94 -6.49
CA GLY A 314 3.05 -9.66 -6.69
C GLY A 314 3.02 -8.84 -5.41
N ALA A 315 2.09 -7.92 -5.29
CA ALA A 315 1.92 -7.16 -4.05
C ALA A 315 1.63 -8.09 -2.86
N VAL A 316 2.28 -7.83 -1.72
CA VAL A 316 2.11 -8.61 -0.47
C VAL A 316 1.34 -7.78 0.54
N ARG A 317 0.14 -8.24 0.91
CA ARG A 317 -0.70 -7.59 1.91
C ARG A 317 -0.54 -8.24 3.27
N LEU A 318 -0.34 -7.41 4.27
CA LEU A 318 -0.34 -7.73 5.69
C LEU A 318 -1.59 -7.15 6.33
N SER A 319 -2.15 -7.82 7.33
CA SER A 319 -3.24 -7.30 8.14
C SER A 319 -3.11 -7.88 9.55
N THR A 320 -3.25 -7.02 10.56
CA THR A 320 -3.11 -7.43 11.96
C THR A 320 -4.09 -6.68 12.87
N ASP A 321 -4.63 -7.40 13.84
CA ASP A 321 -5.41 -6.87 14.97
C ASP A 321 -4.52 -6.51 16.18
N GLY A 322 -3.19 -6.61 16.00
CA GLY A 322 -2.19 -6.41 17.06
C GLY A 322 -1.80 -7.69 17.81
N GLN A 323 -2.51 -8.80 17.60
CA GLN A 323 -2.24 -10.12 18.19
C GLN A 323 -1.87 -11.13 17.11
N ARG A 324 -2.61 -11.13 16.02
CA ARG A 324 -2.49 -12.09 14.92
C ARG A 324 -2.03 -11.36 13.67
N LEU A 325 -1.20 -12.01 12.88
CA LEU A 325 -0.73 -11.52 11.59
C LEU A 325 -1.25 -12.42 10.48
N MET A 326 -1.94 -11.81 9.50
CA MET A 326 -2.35 -12.47 8.26
C MET A 326 -1.51 -11.90 7.11
N ILE A 327 -0.94 -12.79 6.30
CA ILE A 327 -0.19 -12.42 5.09
C ILE A 327 -0.90 -13.01 3.88
N LYS A 328 -1.18 -12.16 2.90
CA LYS A 328 -1.85 -12.54 1.65
C LYS A 328 -1.12 -11.95 0.45
N PRO A 329 -0.41 -12.77 -0.33
CA PRO A 329 0.18 -12.34 -1.59
C PRO A 329 -0.92 -12.11 -2.63
N HIS A 330 -0.66 -11.28 -3.64
CA HIS A 330 -1.58 -11.06 -4.76
C HIS A 330 -1.58 -12.24 -5.73
N VAL A 331 -0.42 -12.86 -5.93
CA VAL A 331 -0.24 -14.07 -6.71
C VAL A 331 0.13 -15.20 -5.76
N THR A 332 -0.75 -16.15 -5.58
CA THR A 332 -0.44 -17.42 -4.88
C THR A 332 0.16 -18.38 -5.89
N ALA A 333 1.39 -18.85 -5.66
CA ALA A 333 1.82 -20.10 -6.27
C ALA A 333 0.85 -21.20 -5.79
N THR A 334 0.48 -22.13 -6.65
CA THR A 334 -0.59 -23.13 -6.48
C THR A 334 -0.52 -23.97 -5.20
N SER A 335 0.49 -23.79 -4.35
CA SER A 335 0.73 -24.55 -3.09
C SER A 335 0.77 -23.68 -1.82
N GLU A 336 0.65 -22.33 -1.91
CA GLU A 336 0.80 -21.45 -0.75
C GLU A 336 -0.56 -20.92 -0.30
N THR A 337 -1.08 -21.48 0.79
CA THR A 337 -2.24 -20.93 1.53
C THR A 337 -1.86 -19.67 2.30
N PRO A 338 -2.80 -18.73 2.53
CA PRO A 338 -2.58 -17.61 3.44
C PRO A 338 -2.08 -18.12 4.79
N ARG A 339 -0.95 -17.59 5.27
CA ARG A 339 -0.38 -18.00 6.55
C ARG A 339 -0.83 -17.06 7.65
N MET A 340 -1.32 -17.65 8.74
CA MET A 340 -1.54 -16.97 10.02
C MET A 340 -0.31 -17.17 10.91
N PHE A 341 0.21 -16.08 11.44
CA PHE A 341 1.27 -16.08 12.43
C PHE A 341 0.70 -15.62 13.77
N ASN A 342 0.98 -16.40 14.81
CA ASN A 342 0.72 -16.01 16.19
C ASN A 342 2.09 -15.82 16.85
N PRO A 343 2.64 -14.60 16.88
CA PRO A 343 3.92 -14.38 17.53
C PRO A 343 3.82 -14.70 19.01
N LEU A 344 4.88 -15.30 19.54
CA LEU A 344 4.99 -15.58 20.98
C LEU A 344 4.97 -14.23 21.76
N PRO A 345 4.24 -14.15 22.88
CA PRO A 345 4.25 -12.94 23.69
C PRO A 345 5.68 -12.63 24.18
N PRO A 346 6.05 -11.34 24.33
CA PRO A 346 7.42 -10.91 24.66
C PRO A 346 8.03 -11.57 25.91
N ALA A 347 7.21 -12.01 26.86
CA ALA A 347 7.64 -12.70 28.06
C ALA A 347 8.23 -14.10 27.80
N LEU A 348 7.97 -14.73 26.66
CA LEU A 348 8.53 -16.02 26.27
C LEU A 348 9.74 -15.90 25.33
N GLN A 349 9.97 -14.72 24.75
CA GLN A 349 11.13 -14.43 23.89
C GLN A 349 12.42 -14.18 24.71
N SER A 350 12.31 -13.92 26.02
CA SER A 350 13.42 -13.63 26.91
C SER A 350 13.96 -14.83 27.71
N LEU A 351 13.43 -16.04 27.49
CA LEU A 351 14.01 -17.23 28.14
C LEU A 351 15.28 -17.65 27.38
N PRO A 352 16.44 -17.72 28.06
CA PRO A 352 17.65 -18.21 27.42
C PRO A 352 17.43 -19.67 26.98
N PHE A 353 17.76 -19.98 25.73
CA PHE A 353 17.82 -21.34 25.25
C PHE A 353 18.76 -22.14 26.16
N PRO A 354 18.37 -23.33 26.61
CA PRO A 354 19.29 -24.22 27.32
C PRO A 354 20.42 -24.57 26.33
N GLY A 355 21.67 -24.21 26.71
CA GLY A 355 22.84 -24.58 25.93
C GLY A 355 22.96 -26.09 25.78
N PRO A 356 23.61 -26.58 24.70
CA PRO A 356 23.80 -27.98 24.50
C PRO A 356 24.65 -28.57 25.66
N SER A 357 24.09 -29.63 26.25
CA SER A 357 24.78 -30.48 27.22
C SER A 357 25.86 -31.30 26.56
#